data_a70b7d275fe1ff397febbc6256744bfd
#
_entry.id   a70b7d275fe1ff397febbc6256744bfd
#
_cell.length_a   1.000
_cell.length_b   1.000
_cell.length_c   1.000
_cell.angle_alpha   90.00
_cell.angle_beta   90.00
_cell.angle_gamma   90.00
#
_symmetry.space_group_name_H-M   'P 1'
#
loop_
_entity.id
_entity.type
_entity.pdbx_description
1 polymer ?
#
loop_
_entity_poly.entity_id
_entity_poly.type
_entity_poly.pdbx_seq_one_letter_code
_entity_poly.pdbx_strand_id
1 'polypeptide(L)'
;GWIDFSDSDRKKTMDVLRLFQEQGAVDELGIGVIRDGFANYFFPGTSTIQTRAKYFFIIPYAMMDTVRDTHVSSVQQALRRLDELEKESAVILKKNSDEQGIIGATVLPKWVVRTPSTIYWNGLRTLGIFNAGLFQNISISEYFRLAIKLREEKKASTLGNRKEDAEENNKDDVDAGD
;
A
#
# COMPACT_ATOMS: atom_id res chain seq x y z
N GLY A 1 9.07 12.41 59.78
CA GLY A 1 9.97 11.43 59.20
C GLY A 1 9.79 11.40 57.72
N TRP A 2 10.84 11.57 56.95
CA TRP A 2 10.83 11.37 55.53
C TRP A 2 10.65 9.88 55.27
N ILE A 3 9.67 9.50 54.48
CA ILE A 3 9.50 8.13 54.03
C ILE A 3 10.53 7.91 52.94
N ASP A 4 11.56 7.16 53.28
CA ASP A 4 12.57 6.74 52.31
C ASP A 4 11.97 5.61 51.48
N PHE A 5 11.81 5.82 50.19
CA PHE A 5 11.33 4.78 49.29
C PHE A 5 12.42 3.73 49.13
N SER A 6 12.07 2.47 49.38
CA SER A 6 13.00 1.37 49.12
C SER A 6 13.38 1.32 47.65
N ASP A 7 14.57 0.82 47.33
CA ASP A 7 15.03 0.65 45.92
C ASP A 7 14.06 -0.21 45.10
N SER A 8 13.36 -1.15 45.75
CA SER A 8 12.33 -1.96 45.11
C SER A 8 11.08 -1.15 44.74
N ASP A 9 10.68 -0.20 45.59
CA ASP A 9 9.51 0.65 45.31
C ASP A 9 9.85 1.71 44.25
N ARG A 10 11.07 2.23 44.30
CA ARG A 10 11.58 3.12 43.27
C ARG A 10 11.63 2.44 41.88
N LYS A 11 12.06 1.18 41.84
CA LYS A 11 12.08 0.40 40.62
C LYS A 11 10.68 0.13 40.09
N LYS A 12 9.73 -0.27 40.94
CA LYS A 12 8.32 -0.44 40.56
C LYS A 12 7.70 0.86 40.05
N THR A 13 7.97 1.98 40.71
CA THR A 13 7.48 3.30 40.30
C THR A 13 8.06 3.67 38.93
N MET A 14 9.35 3.40 38.67
CA MET A 14 9.97 3.63 37.34
C MET A 14 9.43 2.71 36.27
N ASP A 15 9.13 1.47 36.59
CA ASP A 15 8.51 0.52 35.64
C ASP A 15 7.08 0.96 35.28
N VAL A 16 6.30 1.44 36.26
CA VAL A 16 4.98 2.05 36.03
C VAL A 16 5.10 3.32 35.19
N LEU A 17 6.06 4.21 35.48
CA LEU A 17 6.28 5.42 34.68
C LEU A 17 6.71 5.10 33.23
N ARG A 18 7.48 4.02 33.02
CA ARG A 18 7.81 3.55 31.66
C ARG A 18 6.58 3.06 30.92
N LEU A 19 5.67 2.34 31.57
CA LEU A 19 4.38 1.94 30.97
C LEU A 19 3.54 3.16 30.54
N PHE A 20 3.58 4.26 31.31
CA PHE A 20 2.94 5.52 30.92
C PHE A 20 3.67 6.27 29.80
N GLN A 21 4.96 6.03 29.62
CA GLN A 21 5.76 6.64 28.53
C GLN A 21 5.65 5.88 27.21
N GLU A 22 5.16 4.64 27.20
CA GLU A 22 4.82 3.95 25.97
C GLU A 22 3.62 4.68 25.32
N GLN A 23 3.92 5.52 24.35
CA GLN A 23 2.92 6.24 23.57
C GLN A 23 1.97 5.24 22.90
N GLY A 24 0.78 5.12 23.44
CA GLY A 24 -0.28 4.28 22.92
C GLY A 24 -0.92 3.31 23.90
N ALA A 25 -0.42 3.21 25.15
CA ALA A 25 -0.88 2.17 26.08
C ALA A 25 -2.13 2.54 26.90
N VAL A 26 -2.50 3.84 27.05
CA VAL A 26 -3.61 4.18 27.95
C VAL A 26 -4.48 5.28 27.35
N ASP A 27 -5.58 4.88 26.75
CA ASP A 27 -6.76 5.73 26.59
C ASP A 27 -7.67 5.53 27.81
N GLU A 28 -7.22 6.04 28.98
CA GLU A 28 -7.87 5.83 30.29
C GLU A 28 -9.32 6.33 30.34
N LEU A 29 -9.72 7.21 29.44
CA LEU A 29 -11.05 7.82 29.42
C LEU A 29 -11.86 7.48 28.18
N GLY A 30 -11.37 6.64 27.27
CA GLY A 30 -12.02 6.36 25.99
C GLY A 30 -12.10 7.56 25.03
N ILE A 31 -11.39 8.66 25.34
CA ILE A 31 -11.37 9.89 24.53
C ILE A 31 -10.74 9.61 23.16
N GLY A 32 -9.75 8.71 23.10
CA GLY A 32 -9.14 8.28 21.84
C GLY A 32 -10.15 7.66 20.89
N VAL A 33 -11.03 6.82 21.37
CA VAL A 33 -12.11 6.20 20.57
C VAL A 33 -13.06 7.26 20.04
N ILE A 34 -13.44 8.25 20.84
CA ILE A 34 -14.32 9.36 20.44
C ILE A 34 -13.60 10.23 19.40
N ARG A 35 -12.35 10.62 19.66
CA ARG A 35 -11.51 11.39 18.73
C ARG A 35 -11.38 10.66 17.40
N ASP A 36 -11.06 9.37 17.41
CA ASP A 36 -10.88 8.56 16.22
C ASP A 36 -12.21 8.36 15.48
N GLY A 37 -13.33 8.26 16.21
CA GLY A 37 -14.67 8.26 15.62
C GLY A 37 -14.97 9.55 14.86
N PHE A 38 -14.70 10.71 15.46
CA PHE A 38 -14.84 12.00 14.77
C PHE A 38 -13.87 12.16 13.60
N ALA A 39 -12.61 11.75 13.77
CA ALA A 39 -11.63 11.81 12.69
C ALA A 39 -12.06 10.95 11.50
N ASN A 40 -12.54 9.73 11.72
CA ASN A 40 -13.06 8.85 10.67
C ASN A 40 -14.36 9.38 10.03
N TYR A 41 -15.20 10.07 10.80
CA TYR A 41 -16.43 10.67 10.28
C TYR A 41 -16.15 11.87 9.39
N PHE A 42 -15.32 12.82 9.84
CA PHE A 42 -15.03 14.05 9.10
C PHE A 42 -13.96 13.89 8.02
N PHE A 43 -13.02 12.95 8.21
CA PHE A 43 -11.88 12.75 7.33
C PHE A 43 -11.69 11.25 7.03
N PRO A 44 -12.67 10.60 6.39
CA PRO A 44 -12.61 9.16 6.14
C PRO A 44 -11.40 8.81 5.26
N GLY A 45 -10.71 7.75 5.65
CA GLY A 45 -9.54 7.25 4.90
C GLY A 45 -8.25 8.02 5.13
N THR A 46 -8.26 9.08 5.96
CA THR A 46 -7.05 9.82 6.32
C THR A 46 -6.47 9.36 7.67
N SER A 47 -5.19 9.61 7.87
CA SER A 47 -4.52 9.39 9.14
C SER A 47 -3.34 10.34 9.33
N THR A 48 -2.90 10.53 10.58
CA THR A 48 -1.78 11.42 10.92
C THR A 48 -0.42 10.99 10.33
N ILE A 49 -0.30 9.72 9.93
CA ILE A 49 0.91 9.18 9.30
C ILE A 49 0.94 9.38 7.77
N GLN A 50 -0.14 9.86 7.18
CA GLN A 50 -0.20 10.25 5.78
C GLN A 50 0.37 11.67 5.61
N THR A 51 1.65 11.74 5.32
CA THR A 51 2.41 13.00 5.38
C THR A 51 2.24 13.91 4.17
N ARG A 52 1.96 13.34 2.98
CA ARG A 52 1.93 14.08 1.71
C ARG A 52 0.88 13.55 0.76
N ALA A 53 0.07 14.45 0.18
CA ALA A 53 -0.97 14.10 -0.78
C ALA A 53 -0.42 13.46 -2.07
N LYS A 54 0.82 13.74 -2.45
CA LYS A 54 1.47 13.16 -3.64
C LYS A 54 1.48 11.62 -3.65
N TYR A 55 1.46 10.98 -2.49
CA TYR A 55 1.41 9.52 -2.40
C TYR A 55 0.09 8.92 -2.91
N PHE A 56 -0.99 9.69 -2.91
CA PHE A 56 -2.24 9.27 -3.55
C PHE A 56 -2.13 9.12 -5.07
N PHE A 57 -1.08 9.64 -5.68
CA PHE A 57 -0.74 9.46 -7.10
C PHE A 57 0.39 8.47 -7.29
N ILE A 58 1.48 8.59 -6.52
CA ILE A 58 2.67 7.75 -6.65
C ILE A 58 2.33 6.27 -6.47
N ILE A 59 1.56 5.93 -5.44
CA ILE A 59 1.23 4.54 -5.12
C ILE A 59 0.39 3.87 -6.21
N PRO A 60 -0.72 4.46 -6.70
CA PRO A 60 -1.47 3.89 -7.82
C PRO A 60 -0.62 3.68 -9.07
N TYR A 61 0.24 4.63 -9.43
CA TYR A 61 1.15 4.47 -10.56
C TYR A 61 2.14 3.30 -10.35
N ALA A 62 2.77 3.20 -9.18
CA ALA A 62 3.67 2.10 -8.86
C ALA A 62 2.94 0.74 -8.90
N MET A 63 1.69 0.68 -8.42
CA MET A 63 0.87 -0.53 -8.50
C MET A 63 0.50 -0.89 -9.95
N MET A 64 0.16 0.10 -10.77
CA MET A 64 -0.11 -0.10 -12.19
C MET A 64 1.13 -0.60 -12.93
N ASP A 65 2.29 -0.02 -12.69
CA ASP A 65 3.55 -0.45 -13.30
C ASP A 65 3.92 -1.86 -12.88
N THR A 66 3.71 -2.20 -11.62
CA THR A 66 3.87 -3.57 -11.10
C THR A 66 2.98 -4.57 -11.85
N VAL A 67 1.71 -4.22 -12.07
CA VAL A 67 0.78 -5.10 -12.81
C VAL A 67 1.13 -5.21 -14.29
N ARG A 68 1.65 -4.15 -14.90
CA ARG A 68 2.08 -4.13 -16.32
C ARG A 68 3.37 -4.93 -16.56
N ASP A 69 4.19 -5.07 -15.54
CA ASP A 69 5.43 -5.83 -15.64
C ASP A 69 5.13 -7.32 -15.90
N THR A 70 5.49 -7.79 -17.08
CA THR A 70 5.22 -9.17 -17.52
C THR A 70 6.05 -10.22 -16.78
N HIS A 71 7.14 -9.82 -16.11
CA HIS A 71 7.96 -10.70 -15.29
C HIS A 71 7.32 -10.98 -13.92
N VAL A 72 6.35 -10.15 -13.52
CA VAL A 72 5.59 -10.33 -12.29
C VAL A 72 4.45 -11.31 -12.53
N SER A 73 4.63 -12.56 -12.09
CA SER A 73 3.65 -13.65 -12.24
C SER A 73 3.01 -14.10 -10.92
N SER A 74 3.50 -13.63 -9.79
CA SER A 74 3.00 -13.99 -8.47
C SER A 74 2.79 -12.78 -7.57
N VAL A 75 1.91 -12.95 -6.57
CA VAL A 75 1.65 -11.90 -5.56
C VAL A 75 2.91 -11.50 -4.81
N GLN A 76 3.79 -12.46 -4.50
CA GLN A 76 5.04 -12.18 -3.80
C GLN A 76 5.99 -11.34 -4.65
N GLN A 77 6.09 -11.62 -5.95
CA GLN A 77 6.87 -10.79 -6.88
C GLN A 77 6.27 -9.39 -7.00
N ALA A 78 4.94 -9.29 -7.07
CA ALA A 78 4.25 -8.00 -7.13
C ALA A 78 4.51 -7.14 -5.89
N LEU A 79 4.44 -7.72 -4.70
CA LEU A 79 4.73 -7.00 -3.46
C LEU A 79 6.19 -6.52 -3.39
N ARG A 80 7.14 -7.36 -3.82
CA ARG A 80 8.56 -6.95 -3.90
C ARG A 80 8.77 -5.83 -4.90
N ARG A 81 8.17 -5.94 -6.09
CA ARG A 81 8.29 -4.91 -7.12
C ARG A 81 7.69 -3.59 -6.69
N LEU A 82 6.54 -3.62 -6.01
CA LEU A 82 5.95 -2.43 -5.42
C LEU A 82 6.88 -1.78 -4.39
N ASP A 83 7.47 -2.58 -3.50
CA ASP A 83 8.41 -2.11 -2.47
C ASP A 83 9.66 -1.45 -3.09
N GLU A 84 10.20 -2.03 -4.16
CA GLU A 84 11.30 -1.45 -4.94
C GLU A 84 10.92 -0.09 -5.55
N LEU A 85 9.77 0.01 -6.21
CA LEU A 85 9.29 1.25 -6.84
C LEU A 85 9.01 2.35 -5.81
N GLU A 86 8.48 1.99 -4.65
CA GLU A 86 8.27 2.93 -3.54
C GLU A 86 9.60 3.45 -2.98
N LYS A 87 10.59 2.58 -2.83
CA LYS A 87 11.93 2.95 -2.40
C LYS A 87 12.65 3.83 -3.43
N GLU A 88 12.58 3.48 -4.70
CA GLU A 88 13.09 4.31 -5.80
C GLU A 88 12.44 5.70 -5.81
N SER A 89 11.12 5.75 -5.63
CA SER A 89 10.37 7.01 -5.52
C SER A 89 10.86 7.86 -4.35
N ALA A 90 11.14 7.26 -3.19
CA ALA A 90 11.67 7.98 -2.03
C ALA A 90 13.07 8.55 -2.30
N VAL A 91 13.93 7.82 -3.01
CA VAL A 91 15.27 8.29 -3.43
C VAL A 91 15.15 9.49 -4.36
N ILE A 92 14.29 9.40 -5.38
CA ILE A 92 14.06 10.47 -6.36
C ILE A 92 13.50 11.72 -5.67
N LEU A 93 12.50 11.55 -4.81
CA LEU A 93 11.92 12.67 -4.06
C LEU A 93 12.93 13.34 -3.15
N LYS A 94 13.75 12.57 -2.44
CA LYS A 94 14.80 13.11 -1.56
C LYS A 94 15.86 13.88 -2.33
N LYS A 95 16.21 13.42 -3.54
CA LYS A 95 17.21 14.09 -4.38
C LYS A 95 16.71 15.41 -4.97
N ASN A 96 15.42 15.49 -5.27
CA ASN A 96 14.83 16.59 -6.03
C ASN A 96 14.10 17.62 -5.15
N SER A 97 14.00 17.38 -3.84
CA SER A 97 13.35 18.32 -2.93
C SER A 97 13.90 18.18 -1.51
N ASP A 98 14.02 19.32 -0.82
CA ASP A 98 14.30 19.39 0.62
C ASP A 98 13.02 19.16 1.47
N GLU A 99 11.97 18.61 0.88
CA GLU A 99 10.70 18.42 1.54
C GLU A 99 10.80 17.42 2.70
N GLN A 100 10.28 17.84 3.84
CA GLN A 100 10.05 16.95 4.96
C GLN A 100 8.86 16.01 4.68
N GLY A 101 8.79 14.87 5.38
CA GLY A 101 7.67 13.96 5.29
C GLY A 101 7.71 12.99 4.10
N ILE A 102 8.87 12.80 3.45
CA ILE A 102 9.09 11.72 2.51
C ILE A 102 9.28 10.43 3.30
N ILE A 103 8.36 9.47 3.11
CA ILE A 103 8.37 8.21 3.84
C ILE A 103 9.63 7.42 3.46
N GLY A 104 10.37 6.99 4.47
CA GLY A 104 11.61 6.23 4.31
C GLY A 104 12.87 7.04 4.01
N ALA A 105 12.78 8.34 3.70
CA ALA A 105 13.93 9.16 3.32
C ALA A 105 15.04 9.24 4.38
N THR A 106 14.68 9.18 5.67
CA THR A 106 15.63 9.27 6.79
C THR A 106 16.39 7.98 7.05
N VAL A 107 15.88 6.83 6.59
CA VAL A 107 16.47 5.51 6.85
C VAL A 107 17.20 4.95 5.64
N LEU A 108 17.15 5.60 4.48
CA LEU A 108 17.88 5.18 3.29
C LEU A 108 19.37 5.01 3.59
N PRO A 109 20.03 3.96 3.07
CA PRO A 109 19.57 2.98 2.06
C PRO A 109 18.73 1.82 2.61
N LYS A 110 18.54 1.72 3.93
CA LYS A 110 17.58 0.79 4.52
C LYS A 110 16.17 1.18 4.10
N TRP A 111 15.20 0.29 4.32
CA TRP A 111 13.82 0.59 4.00
C TRP A 111 12.92 0.49 5.22
N VAL A 112 11.75 1.09 5.14
CA VAL A 112 10.77 1.12 6.24
C VAL A 112 9.94 -0.16 6.28
N VAL A 113 9.51 -0.56 7.47
CA VAL A 113 8.57 -1.67 7.65
C VAL A 113 7.15 -1.26 7.22
N ARG A 114 6.75 -0.02 7.53
CA ARG A 114 5.47 0.54 7.09
C ARG A 114 5.69 1.35 5.81
N THR A 115 5.45 0.70 4.69
CA THR A 115 5.64 1.29 3.35
C THR A 115 4.57 2.33 3.02
N PRO A 116 4.81 3.25 2.07
CA PRO A 116 3.81 4.20 1.60
C PRO A 116 2.48 3.53 1.25
N SER A 117 2.49 2.43 0.50
CA SER A 117 1.27 1.70 0.13
C SER A 117 0.49 1.22 1.35
N THR A 118 1.15 0.67 2.37
CA THR A 118 0.46 0.22 3.59
C THR A 118 -0.16 1.38 4.37
N ILE A 119 0.49 2.54 4.39
CA ILE A 119 0.00 3.75 5.07
C ILE A 119 -1.22 4.35 4.34
N TYR A 120 -1.17 4.40 3.01
CA TYR A 120 -2.18 5.09 2.20
C TYR A 120 -3.30 4.18 1.69
N TRP A 121 -3.17 2.85 1.80
CA TRP A 121 -4.12 1.90 1.24
C TRP A 121 -5.57 2.15 1.62
N ASN A 122 -5.81 2.39 2.91
CA ASN A 122 -7.16 2.72 3.38
C ASN A 122 -7.70 3.99 2.72
N GLY A 123 -6.89 5.04 2.65
CA GLY A 123 -7.26 6.30 1.99
C GLY A 123 -7.56 6.14 0.51
N LEU A 124 -6.70 5.42 -0.21
CA LEU A 124 -6.86 5.14 -1.64
C LEU A 124 -8.20 4.45 -1.95
N ARG A 125 -8.60 3.50 -1.08
CA ARG A 125 -9.89 2.81 -1.22
C ARG A 125 -11.08 3.71 -0.84
N THR A 126 -11.01 4.36 0.32
CA THR A 126 -12.10 5.18 0.86
C THR A 126 -12.40 6.40 -0.03
N LEU A 127 -11.36 6.99 -0.63
CA LEU A 127 -11.51 8.11 -1.55
C LEU A 127 -11.86 7.68 -3.00
N GLY A 128 -12.03 6.38 -3.24
CA GLY A 128 -12.42 5.85 -4.55
C GLY A 128 -11.35 5.99 -5.63
N ILE A 129 -10.09 6.27 -5.27
CA ILE A 129 -8.96 6.33 -6.21
C ILE A 129 -8.71 4.94 -6.78
N PHE A 130 -8.82 3.91 -5.96
CA PHE A 130 -8.99 2.53 -6.40
C PHE A 130 -10.49 2.21 -6.45
N ASN A 131 -11.08 2.39 -7.61
CA ASN A 131 -12.45 1.96 -7.84
C ASN A 131 -12.47 0.46 -8.12
N ALA A 132 -12.43 -0.32 -7.07
CA ALA A 132 -12.49 -1.78 -7.16
C ALA A 132 -13.94 -2.31 -7.25
N GLY A 133 -14.93 -1.44 -7.42
CA GLY A 133 -16.34 -1.84 -7.51
C GLY A 133 -16.77 -2.69 -6.31
N LEU A 134 -17.03 -3.98 -6.56
CA LEU A 134 -17.43 -4.97 -5.53
C LEU A 134 -16.32 -5.28 -4.48
N PHE A 135 -15.10 -4.74 -4.66
CA PHE A 135 -13.92 -5.11 -3.86
C PHE A 135 -13.49 -4.02 -2.86
N GLN A 136 -14.42 -3.30 -2.27
CA GLN A 136 -14.10 -2.19 -1.36
C GLN A 136 -13.22 -2.56 -0.17
N ASN A 137 -13.20 -3.84 0.25
CA ASN A 137 -12.48 -4.31 1.43
C ASN A 137 -11.30 -5.26 1.14
N ILE A 138 -10.74 -5.23 -0.07
CA ILE A 138 -9.60 -6.09 -0.41
C ILE A 138 -8.28 -5.56 0.18
N SER A 139 -7.37 -6.47 0.48
CA SER A 139 -5.97 -6.18 0.80
C SER A 139 -5.16 -5.89 -0.47
N ILE A 140 -3.96 -5.28 -0.31
CA ILE A 140 -3.01 -5.09 -1.42
C ILE A 140 -2.67 -6.43 -2.09
N SER A 141 -2.50 -7.48 -1.31
CA SER A 141 -2.21 -8.83 -1.82
C SER A 141 -3.35 -9.39 -2.66
N GLU A 142 -4.59 -9.20 -2.23
CA GLU A 142 -5.77 -9.61 -2.99
C GLU A 142 -5.94 -8.80 -4.26
N TYR A 143 -5.67 -7.50 -4.21
CA TYR A 143 -5.64 -6.66 -5.40
C TYR A 143 -4.66 -7.24 -6.45
N PHE A 144 -3.41 -7.52 -6.08
CA PHE A 144 -2.44 -8.07 -7.01
C PHE A 144 -2.83 -9.46 -7.53
N ARG A 145 -3.42 -10.31 -6.68
CA ARG A 145 -3.93 -11.62 -7.11
C ARG A 145 -4.97 -11.49 -8.22
N LEU A 146 -5.94 -10.59 -8.04
CA LEU A 146 -6.98 -10.34 -9.02
C LEU A 146 -6.42 -9.67 -10.28
N ALA A 147 -5.56 -8.67 -10.14
CA ALA A 147 -4.99 -7.93 -11.26
C ALA A 147 -4.11 -8.83 -12.15
N ILE A 148 -3.28 -9.69 -11.57
CA ILE A 148 -2.47 -10.67 -12.30
C ILE A 148 -3.39 -11.66 -13.03
N LYS A 149 -4.40 -12.19 -12.36
CA LYS A 149 -5.37 -13.13 -12.97
C LYS A 149 -6.06 -12.49 -14.18
N LEU A 150 -6.62 -11.30 -14.03
CA LEU A 150 -7.28 -10.57 -15.11
C LEU A 150 -6.33 -10.27 -16.29
N ARG A 151 -5.06 -9.95 -16.00
CA ARG A 151 -4.04 -9.74 -17.04
C ARG A 151 -3.81 -11.02 -17.84
N GLU A 152 -3.69 -12.16 -17.19
CA GLU A 152 -3.46 -13.44 -17.87
C GLU A 152 -4.69 -13.91 -18.67
N GLU A 153 -5.89 -13.74 -18.15
CA GLU A 153 -7.13 -14.02 -18.88
C GLU A 153 -7.25 -13.15 -20.14
N LYS A 154 -6.90 -11.87 -20.04
CA LYS A 154 -6.91 -10.94 -21.17
C LYS A 154 -5.89 -11.32 -22.26
N LYS A 155 -4.70 -11.78 -21.86
CA LYS A 155 -3.70 -12.30 -22.80
C LYS A 155 -4.19 -13.55 -23.51
N ALA A 156 -4.79 -14.49 -22.77
CA ALA A 156 -5.31 -15.73 -23.35
C ALA A 156 -6.42 -15.47 -24.38
N SER A 157 -7.37 -14.56 -24.09
CA SER A 157 -8.45 -14.22 -25.02
C SER A 157 -7.92 -13.51 -26.29
N THR A 158 -6.92 -12.63 -26.16
CA THR A 158 -6.30 -11.95 -27.31
C THR A 158 -5.55 -12.93 -28.22
N LEU A 159 -4.93 -13.97 -27.65
CA LEU A 159 -4.26 -15.00 -28.42
C LEU A 159 -5.25 -15.95 -29.09
N GLY A 160 -6.40 -16.22 -28.48
CA GLY A 160 -7.49 -17.00 -29.07
C GLY A 160 -8.06 -16.34 -30.32
N ASN A 161 -8.47 -15.08 -30.21
CA ASN A 161 -9.02 -14.30 -31.32
C ASN A 161 -8.03 -14.18 -32.51
N ARG A 162 -6.72 -13.99 -32.24
CA ARG A 162 -5.71 -13.96 -33.29
C ARG A 162 -5.54 -15.27 -34.07
N LYS A 163 -5.80 -16.42 -33.44
CA LYS A 163 -5.76 -17.71 -34.10
C LYS A 163 -7.00 -17.93 -34.98
N GLU A 164 -8.17 -17.51 -34.50
CA GLU A 164 -9.41 -17.58 -35.27
C GLU A 164 -9.33 -16.70 -36.53
N ASP A 165 -8.85 -15.45 -36.39
CA ASP A 165 -8.64 -14.53 -37.55
C ASP A 165 -7.60 -15.07 -38.56
N ALA A 166 -6.57 -15.80 -38.09
CA ALA A 166 -5.55 -16.39 -38.95
C ALA A 166 -6.05 -17.65 -39.68
N GLU A 167 -6.96 -18.42 -39.06
CA GLU A 167 -7.59 -19.59 -39.71
C GLU A 167 -8.67 -19.20 -40.70
N GLU A 168 -9.38 -18.08 -40.45
CA GLU A 168 -10.39 -17.55 -41.37
C GLU A 168 -9.74 -16.98 -42.66
N ASN A 169 -8.68 -16.19 -42.52
CA ASN A 169 -7.90 -15.67 -43.66
C ASN A 169 -7.24 -16.78 -44.50
N ASN A 170 -6.89 -17.92 -43.89
CA ASN A 170 -6.27 -19.02 -44.62
C ASN A 170 -7.28 -19.90 -45.39
N LYS A 171 -8.59 -19.81 -45.04
CA LYS A 171 -9.66 -20.47 -45.79
C LYS A 171 -10.07 -19.72 -47.03
N ASP A 172 -10.05 -18.39 -46.98
CA ASP A 172 -10.42 -17.55 -48.13
C ASP A 172 -9.40 -17.63 -49.28
N ASP A 173 -8.10 -17.88 -48.95
CA ASP A 173 -7.05 -18.05 -49.96
C ASP A 173 -7.07 -19.43 -50.68
N VAL A 174 -7.76 -20.43 -50.13
CA VAL A 174 -7.86 -21.78 -50.72
C VAL A 174 -9.04 -21.90 -51.68
N ASP A 175 -10.09 -21.10 -51.50
CA ASP A 175 -11.30 -21.13 -52.34
C ASP A 175 -11.20 -20.20 -53.58
N ALA A 176 -10.12 -19.44 -53.75
CA ALA A 176 -9.89 -18.54 -54.87
C ALA A 176 -9.03 -19.15 -55.99
N GLY A 177 -8.78 -20.45 -55.98
CA GLY A 177 -7.84 -21.16 -56.86
C GLY A 177 -8.42 -22.28 -57.73
N ASP A 178 -9.72 -22.20 -58.15
CA ASP A 178 -10.29 -23.06 -59.19
C ASP A 178 -10.87 -22.28 -60.35
#